data_bbcc6d4661b88e9bab4fb5e59a6a65ee
#
_entry.id   bbcc6d4661b88e9bab4fb5e59a6a65ee
#
_cell.length_a   1.000
_cell.length_b   1.000
_cell.length_c   1.000
_cell.angle_alpha   90.00
_cell.angle_beta   90.00
_cell.angle_gamma   90.00
#
_symmetry.space_group_name_H-M   'P 1'
#
loop_
_entity.id
_entity.type
_entity.pdbx_description
1 polymer ?
#
loop_
_entity_poly.entity_id
_entity_poly.type
_entity_poly.pdbx_seq_one_letter_code
_entity_poly.pdbx_strand_id
1 'polypeptide(L)'
;HVLATQTLVQKKSKNLRISVNGKLPIGVTSKDVILQIIGKIGTAGGTGYVIEYAGDVISSLTVENRMTICNMTIEGGARAGLIAPDEKIFRYLKGKPMAPKNEIWDKAVEYWSKLNSDINANFDKEVTLKGEDIQPMVTWGTSPQDVITIDGKVPNPSDEKDNDRRNSVSYTHLTLPTMYTV
;
A
#
# COMPACT_ATOMS: atom_id res chain seq x y z
N HIS A 1 25.43 0.35 19.77
CA HIS A 1 25.76 1.62 19.10
C HIS A 1 24.70 2.68 19.40
N VAL A 2 23.45 2.43 19.05
CA VAL A 2 22.33 3.41 19.23
C VAL A 2 22.20 3.88 20.69
N LEU A 3 22.25 2.98 21.66
CA LEU A 3 22.17 3.34 23.08
C LEU A 3 23.33 4.22 23.54
N ALA A 4 24.53 4.01 23.00
CA ALA A 4 25.73 4.77 23.39
C ALA A 4 25.82 6.13 22.68
N THR A 5 25.41 6.21 21.42
CA THR A 5 25.60 7.40 20.59
C THR A 5 24.30 8.17 20.32
N GLN A 6 23.15 7.56 20.62
CA GLN A 6 21.81 8.07 20.27
C GLN A 6 21.66 8.40 18.76
N THR A 7 22.42 7.69 17.94
CA THR A 7 22.41 7.85 16.48
C THR A 7 22.24 6.52 15.78
N LEU A 8 21.61 6.55 14.60
CA LEU A 8 21.48 5.40 13.72
C LEU A 8 21.89 5.81 12.30
N VAL A 9 22.92 5.13 11.78
CA VAL A 9 23.37 5.37 10.40
C VAL A 9 22.34 4.78 9.44
N GLN A 10 21.79 5.64 8.58
CA GLN A 10 20.82 5.26 7.56
C GLN A 10 21.37 5.56 6.16
N LYS A 11 21.16 4.65 5.22
CA LYS A 11 21.37 4.93 3.80
C LYS A 11 20.16 5.73 3.29
N LYS A 12 20.39 6.82 2.53
CA LYS A 12 19.31 7.58 1.88
C LYS A 12 18.46 6.63 1.04
N SER A 13 17.14 6.68 1.22
CA SER A 13 16.20 5.90 0.43
C SER A 13 16.09 6.44 -0.98
N LYS A 14 15.82 5.56 -1.93
CA LYS A 14 15.33 5.93 -3.26
C LYS A 14 13.84 6.25 -3.20
N ASN A 15 13.33 6.94 -4.22
CA ASN A 15 11.93 7.31 -4.33
C ASN A 15 11.24 6.44 -5.39
N LEU A 16 10.15 5.77 -4.99
CA LEU A 16 9.29 5.01 -5.89
C LEU A 16 7.92 5.68 -5.90
N ARG A 17 7.41 6.00 -7.08
CA ARG A 17 6.03 6.47 -7.24
C ARG A 17 5.14 5.34 -7.74
N ILE A 18 4.00 5.14 -7.09
CA ILE A 18 2.96 4.21 -7.52
C ILE A 18 1.68 5.00 -7.76
N SER A 19 1.27 5.11 -9.03
CA SER A 19 0.07 5.82 -9.43
C SER A 19 -1.05 4.84 -9.76
N VAL A 20 -2.20 4.99 -9.11
CA VAL A 20 -3.42 4.23 -9.42
C VAL A 20 -4.46 5.19 -9.96
N ASN A 21 -4.69 5.15 -11.27
CA ASN A 21 -5.56 6.10 -11.98
C ASN A 21 -6.92 5.47 -12.29
N GLY A 22 -7.89 6.32 -12.60
CA GLY A 22 -9.25 5.90 -12.95
C GLY A 22 -10.14 5.68 -11.72
N LYS A 23 -10.98 4.66 -11.74
CA LYS A 23 -11.97 4.37 -10.69
C LYS A 23 -11.92 2.91 -10.28
N LEU A 24 -12.18 2.65 -8.99
CA LEU A 24 -12.34 1.28 -8.50
C LEU A 24 -13.72 0.73 -8.88
N PRO A 25 -13.80 -0.55 -9.26
CA PRO A 25 -15.08 -1.27 -9.37
C PRO A 25 -15.79 -1.35 -8.01
N ILE A 26 -17.11 -1.55 -8.07
CA ILE A 26 -17.91 -1.76 -6.86
C ILE A 26 -17.41 -3.01 -6.12
N GLY A 27 -17.27 -2.90 -4.80
CA GLY A 27 -16.82 -3.99 -3.94
C GLY A 27 -15.29 -4.06 -3.74
N VAL A 28 -14.51 -3.32 -4.53
CA VAL A 28 -13.06 -3.22 -4.36
C VAL A 28 -12.72 -2.22 -3.27
N THR A 29 -11.85 -2.60 -2.36
CA THR A 29 -11.41 -1.83 -1.20
C THR A 29 -9.95 -1.38 -1.31
N SER A 30 -9.51 -0.52 -0.40
CA SER A 30 -8.08 -0.13 -0.31
C SER A 30 -7.16 -1.33 -0.01
N LYS A 31 -7.68 -2.36 0.65
CA LYS A 31 -6.95 -3.61 0.91
C LYS A 31 -6.64 -4.34 -0.40
N ASP A 32 -7.61 -4.40 -1.32
CA ASP A 32 -7.42 -5.01 -2.63
C ASP A 32 -6.40 -4.20 -3.46
N VAL A 33 -6.47 -2.87 -3.38
CA VAL A 33 -5.50 -1.98 -4.06
C VAL A 33 -4.07 -2.27 -3.60
N ILE A 34 -3.82 -2.32 -2.30
CA ILE A 34 -2.46 -2.56 -1.81
C ILE A 34 -2.01 -4.00 -2.05
N LEU A 35 -2.89 -4.99 -1.98
CA LEU A 35 -2.57 -6.38 -2.33
C LEU A 35 -2.22 -6.50 -3.82
N GLN A 36 -2.96 -5.86 -4.71
CA GLN A 36 -2.63 -5.81 -6.15
C GLN A 36 -1.26 -5.17 -6.38
N ILE A 37 -0.93 -4.09 -5.66
CA ILE A 37 0.37 -3.44 -5.73
C ILE A 37 1.47 -4.41 -5.29
N ILE A 38 1.33 -5.04 -4.12
CA ILE A 38 2.32 -5.98 -3.58
C ILE A 38 2.48 -7.19 -4.50
N GLY A 39 1.38 -7.74 -5.01
CA GLY A 39 1.43 -8.83 -5.99
C GLY A 39 2.21 -8.45 -7.25
N LYS A 40 2.09 -7.19 -7.71
CA LYS A 40 2.78 -6.70 -8.89
C LYS A 40 4.28 -6.42 -8.67
N ILE A 41 4.64 -5.83 -7.53
CA ILE A 41 6.05 -5.46 -7.26
C ILE A 41 6.82 -6.54 -6.51
N GLY A 42 6.13 -7.46 -5.83
CA GLY A 42 6.68 -8.47 -4.93
C GLY A 42 7.03 -7.90 -3.55
N THR A 43 7.25 -8.76 -2.55
CA THR A 43 7.62 -8.38 -1.17
C THR A 43 8.98 -7.70 -1.05
N ALA A 44 9.82 -7.81 -2.06
CA ALA A 44 11.12 -7.12 -2.13
C ALA A 44 11.13 -5.93 -3.09
N GLY A 45 10.02 -5.66 -3.80
CA GLY A 45 9.95 -4.64 -4.84
C GLY A 45 10.15 -3.21 -4.38
N GLY A 46 9.84 -2.95 -3.10
CA GLY A 46 10.06 -1.67 -2.42
C GLY A 46 11.35 -1.57 -1.61
N THR A 47 12.20 -2.61 -1.63
CA THR A 47 13.42 -2.63 -0.80
C THR A 47 14.35 -1.47 -1.13
N GLY A 48 14.66 -0.67 -0.12
CA GLY A 48 15.49 0.52 -0.26
C GLY A 48 14.75 1.76 -0.76
N TYR A 49 13.44 1.69 -0.96
CA TYR A 49 12.60 2.81 -1.38
C TYR A 49 11.73 3.36 -0.25
N VAL A 50 11.35 4.62 -0.40
CA VAL A 50 10.15 5.21 0.15
C VAL A 50 9.14 5.31 -1.00
N ILE A 51 7.89 4.94 -0.77
CA ILE A 51 6.85 4.91 -1.81
C ILE A 51 5.93 6.10 -1.65
N GLU A 52 5.76 6.88 -2.72
CA GLU A 52 4.67 7.84 -2.87
C GLU A 52 3.52 7.17 -3.63
N TYR A 53 2.34 7.17 -3.03
CA TYR A 53 1.12 6.73 -3.70
C TYR A 53 0.35 7.94 -4.24
N ALA A 54 -0.06 7.87 -5.50
CA ALA A 54 -0.71 8.95 -6.23
C ALA A 54 -1.80 8.43 -7.18
N GLY A 55 -2.48 9.33 -7.87
CA GLY A 55 -3.52 9.03 -8.85
C GLY A 55 -4.94 9.19 -8.31
N ASP A 56 -5.92 9.10 -9.22
CA ASP A 56 -7.33 9.41 -8.93
C ASP A 56 -7.92 8.49 -7.87
N VAL A 57 -7.59 7.18 -7.95
CA VAL A 57 -8.02 6.19 -6.95
C VAL A 57 -7.53 6.59 -5.57
N ILE A 58 -6.24 6.87 -5.42
CA ILE A 58 -5.64 7.20 -4.11
C ILE A 58 -6.26 8.49 -3.55
N SER A 59 -6.44 9.49 -4.40
CA SER A 59 -7.08 10.78 -4.02
C SER A 59 -8.54 10.60 -3.64
N SER A 60 -9.24 9.62 -4.22
CA SER A 60 -10.64 9.32 -3.90
C SER A 60 -10.83 8.67 -2.53
N LEU A 61 -9.83 7.97 -2.01
CA LEU A 61 -9.91 7.20 -0.76
C LEU A 61 -10.15 8.08 0.48
N THR A 62 -10.80 7.51 1.48
CA THR A 62 -10.90 8.09 2.82
C THR A 62 -9.53 8.07 3.52
N VAL A 63 -9.40 8.79 4.63
CA VAL A 63 -8.15 8.82 5.40
C VAL A 63 -7.80 7.43 5.93
N GLU A 64 -8.77 6.68 6.44
CA GLU A 64 -8.61 5.32 6.96
C GLU A 64 -8.13 4.37 5.85
N ASN A 65 -8.69 4.49 4.65
CA ASN A 65 -8.28 3.70 3.50
C ASN A 65 -6.84 4.03 3.06
N ARG A 66 -6.45 5.31 3.13
CA ARG A 66 -5.05 5.72 2.87
C ARG A 66 -4.10 5.19 3.94
N MET A 67 -4.51 5.15 5.21
CA MET A 67 -3.76 4.53 6.30
C MET A 67 -3.52 3.04 6.03
N THR A 68 -4.52 2.32 5.53
CA THR A 68 -4.38 0.90 5.15
C THR A 68 -3.27 0.71 4.12
N ILE A 69 -3.24 1.53 3.06
CA ILE A 69 -2.21 1.46 2.02
C ILE A 69 -0.82 1.77 2.60
N CYS A 70 -0.69 2.85 3.37
CA CYS A 70 0.59 3.24 3.97
C CYS A 70 1.10 2.19 4.97
N ASN A 71 0.23 1.60 5.79
CA ASN A 71 0.61 0.57 6.76
C ASN A 71 1.14 -0.69 6.08
N MET A 72 0.51 -1.12 4.98
CA MET A 72 0.93 -2.31 4.25
C MET A 72 2.13 -2.09 3.31
N THR A 73 2.63 -0.87 3.20
CA THR A 73 3.80 -0.56 2.38
C THR A 73 5.03 -1.36 2.80
N ILE A 74 5.17 -1.64 4.09
CA ILE A 74 6.29 -2.41 4.66
C ILE A 74 6.27 -3.87 4.17
N GLU A 75 5.10 -4.42 3.89
CA GLU A 75 4.93 -5.77 3.33
C GLU A 75 5.40 -5.86 1.88
N GLY A 76 5.47 -4.75 1.17
CA GLY A 76 6.15 -4.62 -0.12
C GLY A 76 7.66 -4.37 -0.01
N GLY A 77 8.23 -4.43 1.19
CA GLY A 77 9.66 -4.25 1.46
C GLY A 77 10.13 -2.80 1.56
N ALA A 78 9.25 -1.82 1.42
CA ALA A 78 9.62 -0.41 1.46
C ALA A 78 9.80 0.11 2.91
N ARG A 79 10.51 1.22 3.05
CA ARG A 79 10.78 1.84 4.35
C ARG A 79 9.61 2.67 4.87
N ALA A 80 8.84 3.27 3.98
CA ALA A 80 7.68 4.08 4.30
C ALA A 80 6.78 4.24 3.08
N GLY A 81 5.49 4.50 3.31
CA GLY A 81 4.52 4.91 2.32
C GLY A 81 4.00 6.31 2.63
N LEU A 82 3.88 7.14 1.62
CA LEU A 82 3.44 8.53 1.70
C LEU A 82 2.30 8.77 0.73
N ILE A 83 1.34 9.58 1.15
CA ILE A 83 0.28 10.15 0.30
C ILE A 83 0.27 11.65 0.56
N ALA A 84 0.29 12.44 -0.50
CA ALA A 84 0.24 13.89 -0.39
C ALA A 84 -1.02 14.35 0.38
N PRO A 85 -0.91 15.31 1.29
CA PRO A 85 -2.04 15.83 2.03
C PRO A 85 -2.98 16.62 1.11
N ASP A 86 -4.28 16.52 1.38
CA ASP A 86 -5.35 17.22 0.68
C ASP A 86 -6.45 17.68 1.66
N GLU A 87 -7.50 18.29 1.13
CA GLU A 87 -8.65 18.76 1.90
C GLU A 87 -9.31 17.69 2.78
N LYS A 88 -9.25 16.40 2.39
CA LYS A 88 -9.78 15.31 3.22
C LYS A 88 -8.96 15.14 4.47
N ILE A 89 -7.62 15.21 4.36
CA ILE A 89 -6.70 15.16 5.50
C ILE A 89 -6.93 16.36 6.41
N PHE A 90 -7.03 17.58 5.85
CA PHE A 90 -7.25 18.78 6.65
C PHE A 90 -8.57 18.70 7.43
N ARG A 91 -9.65 18.30 6.79
CA ARG A 91 -10.95 18.09 7.47
C ARG A 91 -10.89 17.02 8.54
N TYR A 92 -10.17 15.93 8.30
CA TYR A 92 -10.00 14.84 9.27
C TYR A 92 -9.24 15.30 10.53
N LEU A 93 -8.21 16.15 10.35
CA LEU A 93 -7.38 16.66 11.44
C LEU A 93 -8.06 17.78 12.24
N LYS A 94 -8.91 18.57 11.59
CA LYS A 94 -9.54 19.74 12.22
C LYS A 94 -10.31 19.34 13.48
N GLY A 95 -9.96 19.97 14.61
CA GLY A 95 -10.60 19.72 15.90
C GLY A 95 -10.07 18.50 16.67
N LYS A 96 -9.10 17.76 16.14
CA LYS A 96 -8.43 16.71 16.93
C LYS A 96 -7.66 17.32 18.10
N PRO A 97 -7.51 16.61 19.24
CA PRO A 97 -6.91 17.18 20.46
C PRO A 97 -5.52 17.78 20.26
N MET A 98 -4.68 17.13 19.45
CA MET A 98 -3.30 17.53 19.18
C MET A 98 -3.13 18.35 17.89
N ALA A 99 -4.21 18.63 17.15
CA ALA A 99 -4.15 19.46 15.97
C ALA A 99 -3.91 20.93 16.31
N PRO A 100 -3.22 21.70 15.46
CA PRO A 100 -3.10 23.15 15.61
C PRO A 100 -4.47 23.81 15.70
N LYS A 101 -4.54 24.95 16.39
CA LYS A 101 -5.80 25.71 16.63
C LYS A 101 -5.64 27.14 16.17
N ASN A 102 -6.76 27.78 15.84
CA ASN A 102 -6.88 29.19 15.48
C ASN A 102 -5.88 29.58 14.34
N GLU A 103 -5.18 30.67 14.46
CA GLU A 103 -4.23 31.18 13.46
C GLU A 103 -3.09 30.17 13.13
N ILE A 104 -2.72 29.31 14.09
CA ILE A 104 -1.72 28.26 13.84
C ILE A 104 -2.28 27.19 12.90
N TRP A 105 -3.58 26.92 12.97
CA TRP A 105 -4.25 26.02 12.03
C TRP A 105 -4.16 26.55 10.58
N ASP A 106 -4.45 27.82 10.36
CA ASP A 106 -4.44 28.39 9.02
C ASP A 106 -3.04 28.37 8.40
N LYS A 107 -2.03 28.71 9.21
CA LYS A 107 -0.61 28.59 8.80
C LYS A 107 -0.20 27.14 8.52
N ALA A 108 -0.69 26.20 9.32
CA ALA A 108 -0.41 24.78 9.11
C ALA A 108 -1.03 24.27 7.81
N VAL A 109 -2.28 24.61 7.52
CA VAL A 109 -2.95 24.24 6.26
C VAL A 109 -2.25 24.87 5.06
N GLU A 110 -1.88 26.14 5.14
CA GLU A 110 -1.08 26.80 4.10
C GLU A 110 0.24 26.06 3.83
N TYR A 111 0.93 25.65 4.88
CA TYR A 111 2.18 24.88 4.75
C TYR A 111 1.92 23.48 4.17
N TRP A 112 0.96 22.74 4.72
CA TRP A 112 0.66 21.38 4.28
C TRP A 112 0.17 21.30 2.84
N SER A 113 -0.55 22.31 2.36
CA SER A 113 -1.00 22.35 0.96
C SER A 113 0.14 22.44 -0.06
N LYS A 114 1.34 22.80 0.39
CA LYS A 114 2.57 22.88 -0.42
C LYS A 114 3.41 21.61 -0.39
N LEU A 115 2.98 20.56 0.35
CA LEU A 115 3.73 19.31 0.51
C LEU A 115 3.45 18.26 -0.60
N ASN A 116 2.88 18.69 -1.70
CA ASN A 116 2.75 17.85 -2.88
C ASN A 116 4.10 17.77 -3.61
N SER A 117 4.36 16.64 -4.25
CA SER A 117 5.52 16.54 -5.15
C SER A 117 5.38 17.51 -6.31
N ASP A 118 6.49 18.12 -6.71
CA ASP A 118 6.54 19.03 -7.84
C ASP A 118 6.13 18.32 -9.14
N ILE A 119 5.60 19.07 -10.11
CA ILE A 119 5.16 18.53 -11.41
C ILE A 119 6.32 17.81 -12.13
N ASN A 120 7.53 18.31 -11.96
CA ASN A 120 8.74 17.75 -12.56
C ASN A 120 9.59 16.93 -11.59
N ALA A 121 8.99 16.43 -10.50
CA ALA A 121 9.70 15.58 -9.53
C ALA A 121 10.22 14.30 -10.21
N ASN A 122 11.48 14.00 -9.99
CA ASN A 122 12.10 12.78 -10.51
C ASN A 122 11.98 11.64 -9.48
N PHE A 123 11.49 10.51 -9.92
CA PHE A 123 11.45 9.27 -9.14
C PHE A 123 12.45 8.26 -9.70
N ASP A 124 13.11 7.52 -8.83
CA ASP A 124 14.05 6.45 -9.24
C ASP A 124 13.32 5.30 -9.96
N LYS A 125 12.03 5.13 -9.64
CA LYS A 125 11.16 4.13 -10.26
C LYS A 125 9.72 4.60 -10.22
N GLU A 126 8.96 4.30 -11.27
CA GLU A 126 7.53 4.56 -11.33
C GLU A 126 6.76 3.30 -11.72
N VAL A 127 5.58 3.11 -11.14
CA VAL A 127 4.64 2.03 -11.44
C VAL A 127 3.25 2.63 -11.59
N THR A 128 2.58 2.32 -12.68
CA THR A 128 1.20 2.76 -12.92
C THR A 128 0.26 1.55 -12.99
N LEU A 129 -0.89 1.69 -12.34
CA LEU A 129 -2.01 0.76 -12.40
C LEU A 129 -3.28 1.51 -12.83
N LYS A 130 -4.20 0.77 -13.44
CA LYS A 130 -5.55 1.25 -13.70
C LYS A 130 -6.47 0.72 -12.61
N GLY A 131 -7.27 1.60 -12.03
CA GLY A 131 -8.21 1.25 -10.97
C GLY A 131 -9.26 0.24 -11.44
N GLU A 132 -9.69 0.36 -12.69
CA GLU A 132 -10.68 -0.52 -13.32
C GLU A 132 -10.22 -1.98 -13.43
N ASP A 133 -8.90 -2.22 -13.49
CA ASP A 133 -8.32 -3.56 -13.60
C ASP A 133 -8.16 -4.25 -12.23
N ILE A 134 -8.41 -3.52 -11.12
CA ILE A 134 -8.30 -4.07 -9.77
C ILE A 134 -9.61 -4.76 -9.41
N GLN A 135 -9.50 -6.00 -8.97
CA GLN A 135 -10.61 -6.81 -8.50
C GLN A 135 -10.48 -7.10 -7.00
N PRO A 136 -11.53 -7.60 -6.34
CA PRO A 136 -11.40 -8.13 -4.99
C PRO A 136 -10.34 -9.24 -4.96
N MET A 137 -9.45 -9.19 -3.96
CA MET A 137 -8.26 -10.03 -3.88
C MET A 137 -8.32 -10.96 -2.69
N VAL A 138 -7.74 -12.14 -2.85
CA VAL A 138 -7.51 -13.09 -1.75
C VAL A 138 -6.03 -13.50 -1.73
N THR A 139 -5.49 -13.75 -0.55
CA THR A 139 -4.16 -14.35 -0.39
C THR A 139 -4.31 -15.85 -0.21
N TRP A 140 -3.46 -16.63 -0.87
CA TRP A 140 -3.47 -18.09 -0.81
C TRP A 140 -2.21 -18.68 -0.18
N GLY A 141 -1.23 -17.84 0.15
CA GLY A 141 0.06 -18.26 0.68
C GLY A 141 0.39 -17.63 2.03
N THR A 142 1.63 -17.78 2.45
CA THR A 142 2.19 -17.23 3.69
C THR A 142 2.68 -15.78 3.51
N SER A 143 2.71 -15.29 2.27
CA SER A 143 3.20 -13.97 1.92
C SER A 143 2.11 -13.13 1.25
N PRO A 144 2.02 -11.82 1.52
CA PRO A 144 1.05 -10.93 0.88
C PRO A 144 1.29 -10.72 -0.62
N GLN A 145 2.39 -11.20 -1.19
CA GLN A 145 2.57 -11.26 -2.65
C GLN A 145 1.84 -12.45 -3.29
N ASP A 146 1.49 -13.46 -2.49
CA ASP A 146 0.76 -14.65 -2.93
C ASP A 146 -0.73 -14.32 -2.99
N VAL A 147 -1.08 -13.46 -3.93
CA VAL A 147 -2.45 -12.94 -4.12
C VAL A 147 -3.03 -13.40 -5.45
N ILE A 148 -4.34 -13.47 -5.48
CA ILE A 148 -5.11 -13.78 -6.67
C ILE A 148 -6.44 -13.04 -6.60
N THR A 149 -7.06 -12.79 -7.73
CA THR A 149 -8.43 -12.27 -7.79
C THR A 149 -9.42 -13.31 -7.29
N ILE A 150 -10.55 -12.86 -6.72
CA ILE A 150 -11.54 -13.77 -6.12
C ILE A 150 -12.12 -14.80 -7.12
N ASP A 151 -12.11 -14.48 -8.41
CA ASP A 151 -12.52 -15.35 -9.51
C ASP A 151 -11.35 -16.17 -10.10
N GLY A 152 -10.13 -15.97 -9.58
CA GLY A 152 -8.93 -16.67 -10.00
C GLY A 152 -8.87 -18.10 -9.44
N LYS A 153 -7.86 -18.85 -9.89
CA LYS A 153 -7.59 -20.21 -9.40
C LYS A 153 -6.31 -20.23 -8.58
N VAL A 154 -6.37 -20.82 -7.40
CA VAL A 154 -5.18 -21.10 -6.58
C VAL A 154 -4.22 -21.97 -7.37
N PRO A 155 -2.90 -21.64 -7.40
CA PRO A 155 -1.91 -22.44 -8.12
C PRO A 155 -1.94 -23.91 -7.74
N ASN A 156 -1.48 -24.78 -8.66
CA ASN A 156 -1.34 -26.21 -8.34
C ASN A 156 -0.09 -26.41 -7.46
N PRO A 157 -0.18 -27.12 -6.32
CA PRO A 157 0.98 -27.39 -5.48
C PRO A 157 2.17 -28.02 -6.24
N SER A 158 1.89 -28.85 -7.25
CA SER A 158 2.94 -29.51 -8.04
C SER A 158 3.76 -28.55 -8.90
N ASP A 159 3.24 -27.35 -9.19
CA ASP A 159 3.92 -26.36 -10.00
C ASP A 159 4.88 -25.49 -9.18
N GLU A 160 4.75 -25.53 -7.83
CA GLU A 160 5.61 -24.78 -6.92
C GLU A 160 6.91 -25.53 -6.62
N LYS A 161 8.03 -24.86 -6.90
CA LYS A 161 9.37 -25.42 -6.67
C LYS A 161 9.83 -25.29 -5.22
N ASP A 162 9.39 -24.23 -4.56
CA ASP A 162 9.69 -23.97 -3.16
C ASP A 162 8.80 -24.83 -2.25
N ASN A 163 9.39 -25.53 -1.28
CA ASN A 163 8.66 -26.45 -0.42
C ASN A 163 7.68 -25.73 0.52
N ASP A 164 8.04 -24.55 1.04
CA ASP A 164 7.18 -23.82 1.96
C ASP A 164 5.96 -23.27 1.21
N ARG A 165 6.17 -22.74 0.01
CA ARG A 165 5.08 -22.33 -0.87
C ARG A 165 4.20 -23.51 -1.28
N ARG A 166 4.79 -24.63 -1.65
CA ARG A 166 4.05 -25.86 -1.98
C ARG A 166 3.17 -26.32 -0.83
N ASN A 167 3.69 -26.35 0.39
CA ASN A 167 2.93 -26.73 1.58
C ASN A 167 1.78 -25.74 1.84
N SER A 168 2.02 -24.45 1.69
CA SER A 168 1.00 -23.41 1.84
C SER A 168 -0.13 -23.55 0.82
N VAL A 169 0.21 -23.75 -0.46
CA VAL A 169 -0.78 -24.00 -1.53
C VAL A 169 -1.56 -25.28 -1.26
N SER A 170 -0.89 -26.37 -0.86
CA SER A 170 -1.54 -27.65 -0.50
C SER A 170 -2.54 -27.47 0.64
N TYR A 171 -2.17 -26.74 1.69
CA TYR A 171 -3.06 -26.43 2.81
C TYR A 171 -4.29 -25.62 2.34
N THR A 172 -4.10 -24.65 1.48
CA THR A 172 -5.19 -23.84 0.92
C THR A 172 -6.19 -24.70 0.14
N HIS A 173 -5.72 -25.65 -0.67
CA HIS A 173 -6.58 -26.60 -1.39
C HIS A 173 -7.36 -27.54 -0.45
N LEU A 174 -6.81 -27.87 0.71
CA LEU A 174 -7.47 -28.72 1.70
C LEU A 174 -8.55 -27.96 2.49
N THR A 175 -8.33 -26.66 2.77
CA THR A 175 -9.19 -25.87 3.65
C THR A 175 -10.34 -25.16 2.92
N LEU A 176 -10.14 -24.70 1.68
CA LEU A 176 -11.18 -24.02 0.92
C LEU A 176 -12.46 -24.86 0.73
N PRO A 177 -12.40 -26.17 0.40
CA PRO A 177 -13.62 -26.98 0.27
C PRO A 177 -14.41 -27.15 1.58
N THR A 178 -13.76 -27.08 2.74
CA THR A 178 -14.43 -27.23 4.05
C THR A 178 -15.19 -25.98 4.48
N MET A 179 -14.91 -24.83 3.89
CA MET A 179 -15.62 -23.58 4.19
C MET A 179 -16.97 -23.45 3.45
N TYR A 180 -17.27 -24.32 2.48
CA TYR A 180 -18.52 -24.34 1.73
C TYR A 180 -19.54 -25.38 2.22
N THR A 181 -19.31 -26.01 3.35
CA THR A 181 -20.20 -27.01 3.94
C THR A 181 -20.84 -26.57 5.26
N VAL A 182 -21.16 -25.27 5.39
CA VAL A 182 -22.02 -24.79 6.50
C VAL A 182 -23.14 -23.93 5.92
#